data_8dd26499d8b4261bc55712052118b649
#
_entry.id   8dd26499d8b4261bc55712052118b649
#
_cell.length_a   1.000
_cell.length_b   1.000
_cell.length_c   1.000
_cell.angle_alpha   90.00
_cell.angle_beta   90.00
_cell.angle_gamma   90.00
#
_symmetry.space_group_name_H-M   'P 1'
#
loop_
_entity.id
_entity.type
_entity.pdbx_description
1 polymer ?
#
loop_
_entity_poly.entity_id
_entity_poly.type
_entity_poly.pdbx_seq_one_letter_code
_entity_poly.pdbx_strand_id
1 'polypeptide(L)'
;MPAPLTYLLVDGHSVIHAWPELRNEHRIATRRHLARTELLKRLRNLQDMSGVQVVVVFDGARQGTNEEREPQGLQIIYADPGTTADTIIERLVARYIHERPMRVVSADGMVRETILSLGDEWFSPEILRSLCDGAESSMRSRLA
;
A
#
# COMPACT_ATOMS: atom_id res chain seq x y z
N MET A 1 24.94 11.00 7.21
CA MET A 1 23.79 10.24 7.74
C MET A 1 22.81 9.93 6.62
N PRO A 2 22.42 8.69 6.45
CA PRO A 2 21.38 8.42 5.47
C PRO A 2 20.06 9.09 5.88
N ALA A 3 19.27 9.47 4.89
CA ALA A 3 17.94 10.03 5.15
C ALA A 3 17.05 9.01 5.87
N PRO A 4 16.10 9.46 6.70
CA PRO A 4 15.13 8.53 7.29
C PRO A 4 14.41 7.73 6.21
N LEU A 5 14.12 6.46 6.51
CA LEU A 5 13.36 5.61 5.61
C LEU A 5 11.93 6.16 5.45
N THR A 6 11.52 6.37 4.20
CA THR A 6 10.15 6.81 3.91
C THR A 6 9.22 5.61 3.86
N TYR A 7 8.10 5.71 4.55
CA TYR A 7 7.07 4.68 4.56
C TYR A 7 5.94 5.03 3.60
N LEU A 8 5.51 4.05 2.84
CA LEU A 8 4.35 4.16 1.96
C LEU A 8 3.26 3.24 2.49
N LEU A 9 2.21 3.82 3.05
CA LEU A 9 1.08 3.08 3.58
C LEU A 9 0.01 2.99 2.50
N VAL A 10 -0.37 1.77 2.13
CA VAL A 10 -1.28 1.53 1.01
C VAL A 10 -2.56 0.87 1.51
N ASP A 11 -3.71 1.49 1.23
CA ASP A 11 -5.01 0.85 1.42
C ASP A 11 -5.22 -0.11 0.24
N GLY A 12 -5.02 -1.40 0.50
CA GLY A 12 -5.03 -2.42 -0.54
C GLY A 12 -6.35 -2.50 -1.30
N HIS A 13 -7.48 -2.41 -0.61
CA HIS A 13 -8.79 -2.48 -1.25
C HIS A 13 -9.08 -1.25 -2.11
N SER A 14 -8.67 -0.06 -1.66
CA SER A 14 -8.79 1.15 -2.49
C SER A 14 -8.10 0.97 -3.84
N VAL A 15 -6.89 0.42 -3.82
CA VAL A 15 -6.10 0.22 -5.04
C VAL A 15 -6.72 -0.86 -5.93
N ILE A 16 -7.12 -1.98 -5.33
CA ILE A 16 -7.74 -3.08 -6.09
C ILE A 16 -9.00 -2.60 -6.80
N HIS A 17 -9.83 -1.80 -6.14
CA HIS A 17 -11.05 -1.27 -6.74
C HIS A 17 -10.80 -0.15 -7.75
N ALA A 18 -9.70 0.58 -7.62
CA ALA A 18 -9.38 1.68 -8.53
C ALA A 18 -8.68 1.24 -9.80
N TRP A 19 -7.85 0.21 -9.75
CA TRP A 19 -7.12 -0.26 -10.93
C TRP A 19 -7.98 -1.26 -11.70
N PRO A 20 -8.33 -0.97 -12.97
CA PRO A 20 -9.28 -1.81 -13.73
C PRO A 20 -8.89 -3.29 -13.81
N GLU A 21 -7.61 -3.59 -14.03
CA GLU A 21 -7.13 -4.97 -14.15
C GLU A 21 -7.29 -5.74 -12.83
N LEU A 22 -7.08 -5.08 -11.68
CA LEU A 22 -7.25 -5.71 -10.37
C LEU A 22 -8.72 -5.83 -10.01
N ARG A 23 -9.51 -4.81 -10.31
CA ARG A 23 -10.94 -4.82 -10.06
C ARG A 23 -11.61 -5.96 -10.83
N ASN A 24 -11.23 -6.18 -12.07
CA ASN A 24 -11.79 -7.25 -12.88
C ASN A 24 -11.48 -8.64 -12.30
N GLU A 25 -10.27 -8.87 -11.84
CA GLU A 25 -9.92 -10.11 -11.15
C GLU A 25 -10.70 -10.27 -9.84
N HIS A 26 -10.83 -9.20 -9.07
CA HIS A 26 -11.48 -9.23 -7.76
C HIS A 26 -12.98 -9.50 -7.84
N ARG A 27 -13.63 -9.15 -8.94
CA ARG A 27 -15.07 -9.38 -9.14
C ARG A 27 -15.44 -10.86 -9.13
N ILE A 28 -14.50 -11.72 -9.48
CA ILE A 28 -14.72 -13.15 -9.51
C ILE A 28 -14.19 -13.73 -8.20
N ALA A 29 -15.08 -14.26 -7.36
CA ALA A 29 -14.73 -14.70 -6.00
C ALA A 29 -13.55 -15.67 -5.97
N THR A 30 -13.49 -16.59 -6.94
CA THR A 30 -12.40 -17.57 -7.01
C THR A 30 -11.07 -16.96 -7.47
N ARG A 31 -11.08 -15.73 -7.95
CA ARG A 31 -9.89 -15.04 -8.47
C ARG A 31 -9.46 -13.85 -7.63
N ARG A 32 -10.09 -13.59 -6.50
CA ARG A 32 -9.74 -12.45 -5.64
C ARG A 32 -8.31 -12.51 -5.14
N HIS A 33 -7.81 -13.70 -4.86
CA HIS A 33 -6.42 -13.87 -4.44
C HIS A 33 -5.43 -13.45 -5.54
N LEU A 34 -5.82 -13.56 -6.82
CA LEU A 34 -4.97 -13.13 -7.94
C LEU A 34 -4.81 -11.62 -7.97
N ALA A 35 -5.89 -10.88 -7.69
CA ALA A 35 -5.82 -9.42 -7.61
C ALA A 35 -4.84 -8.99 -6.51
N ARG A 36 -4.95 -9.62 -5.34
CA ARG A 36 -4.05 -9.33 -4.22
C ARG A 36 -2.60 -9.66 -4.56
N THR A 37 -2.38 -10.85 -5.13
CA THR A 37 -1.04 -11.31 -5.51
C THR A 37 -0.39 -10.36 -6.52
N GLU A 38 -1.14 -9.91 -7.50
CA GLU A 38 -0.64 -8.97 -8.51
C GLU A 38 -0.30 -7.61 -7.90
N LEU A 39 -1.16 -7.10 -7.00
CA LEU A 39 -0.86 -5.85 -6.30
C LEU A 39 0.43 -5.98 -5.49
N LEU A 40 0.58 -7.03 -4.72
CA LEU A 40 1.77 -7.23 -3.90
C LEU A 40 3.03 -7.33 -4.75
N LYS A 41 2.96 -7.98 -5.90
CA LYS A 41 4.08 -8.05 -6.83
C LYS A 41 4.50 -6.68 -7.31
N ARG A 42 3.55 -5.83 -7.69
CA ARG A 42 3.83 -4.49 -8.17
C ARG A 42 4.38 -3.59 -7.06
N LEU A 43 3.88 -3.75 -5.84
CA LEU A 43 4.39 -3.02 -4.68
C LEU A 43 5.82 -3.45 -4.31
N ARG A 44 6.14 -4.74 -4.43
CA ARG A 44 7.52 -5.21 -4.22
C ARG A 44 8.48 -4.57 -5.21
N ASN A 45 8.10 -4.51 -6.48
CA ASN A 45 8.91 -3.87 -7.49
C ASN A 45 9.14 -2.40 -7.18
N LEU A 46 8.11 -1.69 -6.73
CA LEU A 46 8.21 -0.30 -6.33
C LEU A 46 9.17 -0.14 -5.14
N GLN A 47 9.03 -0.98 -4.12
CA GLN A 47 9.91 -0.94 -2.96
C GLN A 47 11.36 -1.17 -3.34
N ASP A 48 11.61 -2.19 -4.18
CA ASP A 48 12.98 -2.53 -4.60
C ASP A 48 13.63 -1.42 -5.40
N MET A 49 12.86 -0.74 -6.25
CA MET A 49 13.41 0.31 -7.12
C MET A 49 13.52 1.67 -6.45
N SER A 50 12.64 1.98 -5.51
CA SER A 50 12.58 3.32 -4.90
C SER A 50 13.20 3.40 -3.52
N GLY A 51 13.34 2.28 -2.84
CA GLY A 51 13.85 2.25 -1.47
C GLY A 51 12.83 2.63 -0.40
N VAL A 52 11.56 2.91 -0.78
CA VAL A 52 10.52 3.14 0.21
C VAL A 52 10.16 1.84 0.91
N GLN A 53 9.75 1.92 2.17
CA GLN A 53 9.20 0.77 2.89
C GLN A 53 7.70 0.75 2.66
N VAL A 54 7.22 -0.26 1.96
CA VAL A 54 5.79 -0.39 1.69
C VAL A 54 5.11 -1.17 2.82
N VAL A 55 3.99 -0.63 3.29
CA VAL A 55 3.10 -1.30 4.24
C VAL A 55 1.72 -1.30 3.59
N VAL A 56 1.22 -2.47 3.25
CA VAL A 56 -0.12 -2.58 2.65
C VAL A 56 -1.09 -3.11 3.71
N VAL A 57 -2.25 -2.46 3.80
CA VAL A 57 -3.28 -2.80 4.78
C VAL A 57 -4.52 -3.26 4.04
N PHE A 58 -5.02 -4.44 4.40
CA PHE A 58 -6.24 -5.01 3.84
C PHE A 58 -7.32 -5.08 4.90
N ASP A 59 -8.57 -4.87 4.48
CA ASP A 59 -9.73 -5.17 5.31
C ASP A 59 -9.92 -6.69 5.40
N GLY A 60 -10.51 -7.13 6.50
CA GLY A 60 -10.79 -8.54 6.70
C GLY A 60 -9.59 -9.29 7.22
N ALA A 61 -9.71 -9.81 8.43
CA ALA A 61 -8.65 -10.58 9.06
C ALA A 61 -8.40 -11.88 8.31
N ARG A 62 -7.13 -12.19 8.10
CA ARG A 62 -6.72 -13.51 7.68
C ARG A 62 -6.72 -14.42 8.90
N GLN A 63 -7.17 -15.66 8.72
CA GLN A 63 -7.23 -16.60 9.82
C GLN A 63 -5.83 -16.85 10.39
N GLY A 64 -5.67 -16.59 11.67
CA GLY A 64 -4.46 -16.89 12.44
C GLY A 64 -3.50 -15.75 12.63
N THR A 65 -3.23 -14.92 11.62
CA THR A 65 -2.22 -13.86 11.70
C THR A 65 -2.75 -12.57 11.07
N ASN A 66 -2.63 -11.46 11.79
CA ASN A 66 -3.06 -10.16 11.30
C ASN A 66 -1.95 -9.39 10.60
N GLU A 67 -0.71 -9.83 10.75
CA GLU A 67 0.43 -9.18 10.12
C GLU A 67 1.34 -10.23 9.50
N GLU A 68 1.81 -9.96 8.29
CA GLU A 68 2.77 -10.78 7.60
C GLU A 68 3.95 -9.91 7.17
N ARG A 69 5.13 -10.46 7.25
CA ARG A 69 6.33 -9.80 6.73
C ARG A 69 7.02 -10.75 5.77
N GLU A 70 7.13 -10.31 4.52
CA GLU A 70 7.80 -11.10 3.51
C GLU A 70 9.31 -11.06 3.70
N PRO A 71 10.04 -12.11 3.28
CA PRO A 71 11.50 -12.13 3.34
C PRO A 71 12.15 -10.94 2.65
N GLN A 72 11.50 -10.37 1.62
CA GLN A 72 11.97 -9.20 0.88
C GLN A 72 11.58 -7.87 1.52
N GLY A 73 10.98 -7.89 2.70
CA GLY A 73 10.72 -6.68 3.47
C GLY A 73 9.37 -6.02 3.30
N LEU A 74 8.53 -6.48 2.38
CA LEU A 74 7.16 -5.95 2.23
C LEU A 74 6.34 -6.33 3.45
N GLN A 75 5.67 -5.35 4.07
CA GLN A 75 4.85 -5.57 5.25
C GLN A 75 3.37 -5.55 4.88
N ILE A 76 2.64 -6.57 5.32
CA ILE A 76 1.21 -6.74 5.02
C ILE A 76 0.46 -6.81 6.35
N ILE A 77 -0.56 -5.98 6.50
CA ILE A 77 -1.40 -5.95 7.70
C ILE A 77 -2.84 -6.25 7.29
N TYR A 78 -3.49 -7.14 8.03
CA TYR A 78 -4.92 -7.42 7.87
C TYR A 78 -5.66 -6.84 9.06
N ALA A 79 -6.70 -6.03 8.80
CA ALA A 79 -7.49 -5.43 9.85
C ALA A 79 -8.29 -6.50 10.60
N ASP A 80 -8.34 -6.39 11.92
CA ASP A 80 -9.18 -7.27 12.74
C ASP A 80 -10.66 -7.07 12.42
N PRO A 81 -11.51 -8.09 12.68
CA PRO A 81 -12.95 -7.91 12.58
C PRO A 81 -13.40 -6.68 13.39
N GLY A 82 -14.21 -5.83 12.77
CA GLY A 82 -14.68 -4.60 13.42
C GLY A 82 -13.75 -3.41 13.28
N THR A 83 -12.57 -3.59 12.66
CA THR A 83 -11.63 -2.52 12.36
C THR A 83 -11.47 -2.40 10.85
N THR A 84 -11.20 -1.21 10.35
CA THR A 84 -11.00 -0.98 8.92
C THR A 84 -9.54 -0.67 8.62
N ALA A 85 -9.15 -0.87 7.35
CA ALA A 85 -7.82 -0.47 6.88
C ALA A 85 -7.58 1.02 7.14
N ASP A 86 -8.60 1.86 6.90
CA ASP A 86 -8.52 3.29 7.13
C ASP A 86 -8.13 3.62 8.57
N THR A 87 -8.76 2.95 9.52
CA THR A 87 -8.49 3.16 10.95
C THR A 87 -7.05 2.80 11.29
N ILE A 88 -6.56 1.69 10.75
CA ILE A 88 -5.17 1.25 11.00
C ILE A 88 -4.18 2.24 10.41
N ILE A 89 -4.43 2.68 9.17
CA ILE A 89 -3.56 3.65 8.51
C ILE A 89 -3.50 4.96 9.30
N GLU A 90 -4.64 5.48 9.73
CA GLU A 90 -4.69 6.72 10.50
C GLU A 90 -3.96 6.58 11.84
N ARG A 91 -4.09 5.44 12.51
CA ARG A 91 -3.36 5.18 13.75
C ARG A 91 -1.86 5.12 13.55
N LEU A 92 -1.41 4.49 12.47
CA LEU A 92 0.01 4.40 12.17
C LEU A 92 0.60 5.78 11.86
N VAL A 93 -0.12 6.59 11.08
CA VAL A 93 0.34 7.94 10.78
C VAL A 93 0.41 8.78 12.06
N ALA A 94 -0.65 8.78 12.86
CA ALA A 94 -0.68 9.57 14.09
C ALA A 94 0.45 9.19 15.04
N ARG A 95 0.79 7.91 15.10
CA ARG A 95 1.82 7.42 16.02
C ARG A 95 3.24 7.75 15.55
N TYR A 96 3.51 7.67 14.26
CA TYR A 96 4.88 7.72 13.75
C TYR A 96 5.23 8.98 12.95
N ILE A 97 4.30 9.91 12.78
CA ILE A 97 4.49 11.07 11.91
C ILE A 97 5.72 11.92 12.29
N HIS A 98 6.02 12.00 13.57
CA HIS A 98 7.17 12.80 14.06
C HIS A 98 8.49 12.02 13.99
N GLU A 99 8.43 10.74 13.73
CA GLU A 99 9.64 9.89 13.70
C GLU A 99 10.14 9.64 12.28
N ARG A 100 9.24 9.60 11.29
CA ARG A 100 9.60 9.27 9.92
C ARG A 100 8.61 9.84 8.91
N PRO A 101 9.12 10.16 7.69
CA PRO A 101 8.23 10.56 6.61
C PRO A 101 7.28 9.43 6.23
N MET A 102 6.01 9.77 6.05
CA MET A 102 5.00 8.82 5.62
C MET A 102 4.21 9.37 4.46
N ARG A 103 3.80 8.47 3.58
CA ARG A 103 2.92 8.77 2.45
C ARG A 103 1.80 7.75 2.47
N VAL A 104 0.57 8.20 2.21
CA VAL A 104 -0.62 7.35 2.28
C VAL A 104 -1.30 7.30 0.94
N VAL A 105 -1.63 6.10 0.49
CA VAL A 105 -2.40 5.86 -0.74
C VAL A 105 -3.78 5.35 -0.36
N SER A 106 -4.81 6.09 -0.73
CA SER A 106 -6.21 5.72 -0.48
C SER A 106 -7.10 6.44 -1.48
N ALA A 107 -8.24 5.85 -1.80
CA ALA A 107 -9.27 6.48 -2.61
C ALA A 107 -10.30 7.24 -1.77
N ASP A 108 -10.24 7.11 -0.44
CA ASP A 108 -11.22 7.68 0.47
C ASP A 108 -10.91 9.15 0.76
N GLY A 109 -11.90 10.05 0.49
CA GLY A 109 -11.73 11.48 0.72
C GLY A 109 -11.60 11.84 2.19
N MET A 110 -12.22 11.11 3.10
CA MET A 110 -12.09 11.37 4.53
C MET A 110 -10.70 10.99 5.04
N VAL A 111 -10.14 9.90 4.54
CA VAL A 111 -8.76 9.54 4.84
C VAL A 111 -7.81 10.62 4.34
N ARG A 112 -8.02 11.09 3.11
CA ARG A 112 -7.23 12.18 2.55
C ARG A 112 -7.22 13.41 3.46
N GLU A 113 -8.40 13.84 3.90
CA GLU A 113 -8.54 15.00 4.79
C GLU A 113 -7.76 14.80 6.10
N THR A 114 -7.91 13.62 6.70
CA THR A 114 -7.22 13.29 7.95
C THR A 114 -5.70 13.31 7.76
N ILE A 115 -5.19 12.68 6.71
CA ILE A 115 -3.75 12.60 6.46
C ILE A 115 -3.16 13.98 6.21
N LEU A 116 -3.82 14.79 5.40
CA LEU A 116 -3.35 16.16 5.12
C LEU A 116 -3.38 17.02 6.38
N SER A 117 -4.39 16.86 7.24
CA SER A 117 -4.46 17.60 8.50
C SER A 117 -3.36 17.21 9.47
N LEU A 118 -2.86 15.97 9.39
CA LEU A 118 -1.73 15.52 10.20
C LEU A 118 -0.38 15.96 9.64
N GLY A 119 -0.36 16.56 8.46
CA GLY A 119 0.87 17.06 7.85
C GLY A 119 1.63 16.07 6.97
N ASP A 120 1.04 14.91 6.67
CA ASP A 120 1.63 13.92 5.78
C ASP A 120 1.11 14.07 4.35
N GLU A 121 1.73 13.33 3.44
CA GLU A 121 1.37 13.33 2.03
C GLU A 121 0.33 12.25 1.73
N TRP A 122 -0.63 12.61 0.88
CA TRP A 122 -1.63 11.68 0.39
C TRP A 122 -1.51 11.53 -1.13
N PHE A 123 -1.60 10.28 -1.61
CA PHE A 123 -1.61 9.98 -3.04
C PHE A 123 -2.85 9.19 -3.41
N SER A 124 -3.39 9.46 -4.60
CA SER A 124 -4.47 8.65 -5.15
C SER A 124 -3.94 7.30 -5.63
N PRO A 125 -4.82 6.29 -5.77
CA PRO A 125 -4.41 5.02 -6.38
C PRO A 125 -3.84 5.18 -7.80
N GLU A 126 -4.28 6.17 -8.54
CA GLU A 126 -3.79 6.46 -9.89
C GLU A 126 -2.35 6.96 -9.87
N ILE A 127 -2.01 7.79 -8.90
CA ILE A 127 -0.61 8.25 -8.70
C ILE A 127 0.27 7.04 -8.34
N LEU A 128 -0.22 6.16 -7.47
CA LEU A 128 0.51 4.95 -7.13
C LEU A 128 0.76 4.09 -8.38
N ARG A 129 -0.24 3.97 -9.24
CA ARG A 129 -0.10 3.21 -10.49
C ARG A 129 1.02 3.76 -11.36
N SER A 130 1.08 5.08 -11.48
CA SER A 130 2.16 5.74 -12.23
C SER A 130 3.53 5.46 -11.62
N LEU A 131 3.63 5.46 -10.30
CA LEU A 131 4.88 5.14 -9.62
C LEU A 131 5.30 3.69 -9.86
N CYS A 132 4.35 2.75 -9.83
CA CYS A 132 4.62 1.35 -10.13
C CYS A 132 5.06 1.16 -11.59
N ASP A 133 4.38 1.83 -12.53
CA ASP A 133 4.74 1.78 -13.94
C ASP A 133 6.16 2.31 -14.16
N GLY A 134 6.52 3.40 -13.49
CA GLY A 134 7.86 3.96 -13.56
C GLY A 134 8.92 3.02 -13.00
N ALA A 135 8.62 2.36 -11.89
CA ALA A 135 9.54 1.39 -11.28
C ALA A 135 9.79 0.21 -12.21
N GLU A 136 8.73 -0.34 -12.81
CA GLU A 136 8.83 -1.46 -13.74
C GLU A 136 9.60 -1.08 -15.00
N SER A 137 9.38 0.12 -15.53
CA SER A 137 10.12 0.64 -16.66
C SER A 137 11.61 0.76 -16.35
N SER A 138 11.95 1.25 -15.16
CA SER A 138 13.34 1.37 -14.72
C SER A 138 14.00 0.00 -14.56
N MET A 139 13.26 -0.99 -14.05
CA MET A 139 13.78 -2.36 -13.95
C MET A 139 14.10 -2.94 -15.32
N ARG A 140 13.20 -2.77 -16.28
CA ARG A 140 13.44 -3.25 -17.66
C ARG A 140 14.67 -2.58 -18.28
N SER A 141 14.84 -1.29 -18.08
CA SER A 141 15.99 -0.56 -18.59
C SER A 141 17.31 -1.06 -18.01
N ARG A 142 17.32 -1.43 -16.73
CA ARG A 142 18.52 -1.96 -16.08
C ARG A 142 18.87 -3.37 -16.53
N LEU A 143 17.87 -4.15 -16.94
CA LEU A 143 18.04 -5.52 -17.38
C LEU A 143 18.31 -5.63 -18.87
N ALA A 144 18.11 -4.55 -19.62
CA ALA A 144 18.32 -4.53 -21.05
C ALA A 144 19.81 -4.50 -21.43
#